data_59d04f34d698c481f59d47281a06f39d
#
_entry.id   59d04f34d698c481f59d47281a06f39d
#
_cell.length_a   1.000
_cell.length_b   1.000
_cell.length_c   1.000
_cell.angle_alpha   90.00
_cell.angle_beta   90.00
_cell.angle_gamma   90.00
#
_symmetry.space_group_name_H-M   'P 1'
#
loop_
_entity.id
_entity.type
_entity.pdbx_description
1 polymer ?
#
loop_
_entity_poly.entity_id
_entity_poly.type
_entity_poly.pdbx_seq_one_letter_code
_entity_poly.pdbx_strand_id
1 'polypeptide(L)'
;MKEYIVNQQMHISVPDDFREFSSEEMNALYRDDNGSRWGVKSEERHVSLVIFYHKSNALLASLTNVKDIANNIRKKYDSMGRDHNYEMKGTFEDTIASLDTAGFDYAYDVGGIRQAGRITVVKKKGMCYTLYYYASEPLSDEARVTWKNLTDSITID
;
A
#
# COMPACT_ATOMS: atom_id res chain seq x y z
N MET A 1 20.29 6.52 0.51
CA MET A 1 18.98 5.98 0.08
C MET A 1 19.20 4.71 -0.72
N LYS A 2 18.28 3.78 -0.57
CA LYS A 2 18.29 2.52 -1.33
C LYS A 2 17.23 2.58 -2.41
N GLU A 3 17.56 2.08 -3.60
CA GLU A 3 16.63 2.02 -4.71
C GLU A 3 16.23 0.57 -4.96
N TYR A 4 14.93 0.33 -5.13
CA TYR A 4 14.37 -0.98 -5.41
C TYR A 4 13.52 -0.94 -6.68
N ILE A 5 13.47 -2.07 -7.36
CA ILE A 5 12.63 -2.25 -8.55
C ILE A 5 11.59 -3.32 -8.22
N VAL A 6 10.33 -2.93 -8.22
CA VAL A 6 9.21 -3.81 -7.92
C VAL A 6 8.59 -4.27 -9.23
N ASN A 7 8.43 -5.58 -9.39
CA ASN A 7 7.82 -6.15 -10.59
C ASN A 7 8.51 -5.71 -11.89
N GLN A 8 9.81 -5.45 -11.86
CA GLN A 8 10.61 -5.03 -13.03
C GLN A 8 10.15 -3.70 -13.67
N GLN A 9 9.19 -3.00 -13.10
CA GLN A 9 8.59 -1.80 -13.68
C GLN A 9 8.53 -0.61 -12.74
N MET A 10 8.27 -0.82 -11.46
CA MET A 10 8.13 0.25 -10.48
C MET A 10 9.44 0.48 -9.75
N HIS A 11 9.98 1.68 -9.87
CA HIS A 11 11.18 2.09 -9.15
C HIS A 11 10.78 2.92 -7.94
N ILE A 12 11.37 2.62 -6.80
CA ILE A 12 11.12 3.33 -5.56
C ILE A 12 12.42 3.52 -4.79
N SER A 13 12.61 4.72 -4.25
CA SER A 13 13.76 5.04 -3.39
C SER A 13 13.29 5.12 -1.94
N VAL A 14 13.98 4.43 -1.05
CA VAL A 14 13.65 4.41 0.37
C VAL A 14 14.85 4.87 1.20
N PRO A 15 14.62 5.54 2.35
CA PRO A 15 15.72 5.87 3.28
C PRO A 15 16.47 4.64 3.76
N ASP A 16 17.70 4.83 4.20
CA ASP A 16 18.60 3.74 4.59
C ASP A 16 18.14 2.95 5.81
N ASP A 17 17.26 3.53 6.64
CA ASP A 17 16.67 2.86 7.80
C ASP A 17 15.59 1.85 7.45
N PHE A 18 15.15 1.81 6.19
CA PHE A 18 14.21 0.78 5.71
C PHE A 18 14.95 -0.49 5.30
N ARG A 19 14.31 -1.62 5.56
CA ARG A 19 14.76 -2.93 5.07
C ARG A 19 13.60 -3.66 4.41
N GLU A 20 13.92 -4.58 3.52
CA GLU A 20 12.88 -5.43 2.93
C GLU A 20 12.33 -6.40 3.97
N PHE A 21 11.05 -6.75 3.83
CA PHE A 21 10.46 -7.84 4.59
C PHE A 21 11.16 -9.15 4.22
N SER A 22 11.42 -10.00 5.22
CA SER A 22 11.84 -11.36 4.96
C SER A 22 10.66 -12.18 4.42
N SER A 23 10.95 -13.30 3.78
CA SER A 23 9.90 -14.23 3.31
C SER A 23 9.02 -14.72 4.47
N GLU A 24 9.61 -14.99 5.62
CA GLU A 24 8.89 -15.40 6.82
C GLU A 24 7.94 -14.32 7.32
N GLU A 25 8.39 -13.07 7.39
CA GLU A 25 7.56 -11.94 7.79
C GLU A 25 6.39 -11.74 6.84
N MET A 26 6.65 -11.81 5.53
CA MET A 26 5.64 -11.63 4.52
C MET A 26 4.58 -12.75 4.60
N ASN A 27 5.02 -13.99 4.76
CA ASN A 27 4.12 -15.14 4.88
C ASN A 27 3.30 -15.12 6.17
N ALA A 28 3.85 -14.58 7.26
CA ALA A 28 3.13 -14.45 8.52
C ALA A 28 2.01 -13.41 8.43
N LEU A 29 2.22 -12.33 7.68
CA LEU A 29 1.24 -11.26 7.50
C LEU A 29 0.19 -11.59 6.43
N TYR A 30 0.61 -12.25 5.38
CA TYR A 30 -0.22 -12.52 4.20
C TYR A 30 -0.09 -13.99 3.82
N ARG A 31 -1.17 -14.74 4.03
CA ARG A 31 -1.18 -16.20 3.81
C ARG A 31 -1.15 -16.59 2.35
N ASP A 32 -1.50 -15.69 1.46
CA ASP A 32 -1.54 -15.95 0.02
C ASP A 32 -0.14 -15.81 -0.56
N ASP A 33 0.48 -16.92 -0.87
CA ASP A 33 1.84 -16.99 -1.40
C ASP A 33 1.84 -17.09 -2.92
N ASN A 34 1.39 -16.05 -3.59
CA ASN A 34 1.44 -15.99 -5.06
C ASN A 34 2.67 -15.27 -5.59
N GLY A 35 3.57 -14.81 -4.73
CA GLY A 35 4.80 -14.13 -5.11
C GLY A 35 4.62 -12.73 -5.71
N SER A 36 3.39 -12.21 -5.74
CA SER A 36 3.06 -10.92 -6.36
C SER A 36 3.03 -9.79 -5.34
N ARG A 37 4.04 -9.74 -4.49
CA ARG A 37 4.12 -8.74 -3.43
C ARG A 37 5.57 -8.42 -3.07
N TRP A 38 5.75 -7.21 -2.57
CA TRP A 38 7.05 -6.71 -2.12
C TRP A 38 6.80 -5.73 -0.98
N GLY A 39 7.72 -5.64 -0.04
CA GLY A 39 7.54 -4.70 1.06
C GLY A 39 8.82 -4.31 1.75
N VAL A 40 8.78 -3.13 2.39
CA VAL A 40 9.85 -2.59 3.21
C VAL A 40 9.28 -2.06 4.52
N LYS A 41 10.10 -2.05 5.55
CA LYS A 41 9.71 -1.49 6.84
C LYS A 41 10.86 -0.75 7.48
N SER A 42 10.55 0.22 8.30
CA SER A 42 11.49 0.89 9.18
C SER A 42 11.05 0.68 10.61
N GLU A 43 11.84 -0.02 11.38
CA GLU A 43 11.57 -0.22 12.80
C GLU A 43 11.75 1.09 13.57
N GLU A 44 12.71 1.89 13.16
CA GLU A 44 12.96 3.21 13.76
C GLU A 44 11.76 4.14 13.63
N ARG A 45 11.12 4.17 12.45
CA ARG A 45 9.96 5.03 12.18
C ARG A 45 8.63 4.39 12.53
N HIS A 46 8.61 3.08 12.81
CA HIS A 46 7.39 2.29 13.04
C HIS A 46 6.40 2.35 11.88
N VAL A 47 6.91 2.32 10.65
CA VAL A 47 6.10 2.32 9.44
C VAL A 47 6.46 1.14 8.54
N SER A 48 5.49 0.72 7.75
CA SER A 48 5.67 -0.36 6.78
C SER A 48 4.94 -0.01 5.49
N LEU A 49 5.53 -0.39 4.36
CA LEU A 49 4.92 -0.27 3.04
C LEU A 49 4.98 -1.62 2.36
N VAL A 50 3.82 -2.14 1.97
CA VAL A 50 3.71 -3.38 1.20
C VAL A 50 2.99 -3.06 -0.10
N ILE A 51 3.54 -3.54 -1.21
CA ILE A 51 2.99 -3.32 -2.54
C ILE A 51 2.58 -4.67 -3.11
N PHE A 52 1.29 -4.82 -3.38
CA PHE A 52 0.75 -5.95 -4.12
C PHE A 52 0.61 -5.55 -5.59
N TYR A 53 0.92 -6.47 -6.48
CA TYR A 53 0.78 -6.19 -7.91
C TYR A 53 0.23 -7.43 -8.62
N HIS A 54 -0.62 -7.17 -9.61
CA HIS A 54 -1.20 -8.23 -10.43
C HIS A 54 -1.54 -7.70 -11.81
N LYS A 55 -1.45 -8.58 -12.80
CA LYS A 55 -1.93 -8.28 -14.14
C LYS A 55 -3.45 -8.28 -14.13
N SER A 56 -4.04 -7.24 -14.70
CA SER A 56 -5.46 -7.27 -15.05
C SER A 56 -5.59 -7.64 -16.52
N ASN A 57 -6.68 -8.32 -16.87
CA ASN A 57 -7.04 -8.54 -18.27
C ASN A 57 -7.12 -7.16 -18.94
N ALA A 58 -6.51 -6.99 -20.13
CA ALA A 58 -6.46 -5.71 -20.82
C ALA A 58 -7.85 -5.10 -21.03
N LEU A 59 -8.86 -5.93 -21.28
CA LEU A 59 -10.25 -5.49 -21.42
C LEU A 59 -10.80 -4.96 -20.09
N LEU A 60 -10.58 -5.70 -19.00
CA LEU A 60 -11.03 -5.28 -17.68
C LEU A 60 -10.25 -4.06 -17.19
N ALA A 61 -8.96 -3.97 -17.51
CA ALA A 61 -8.13 -2.83 -17.13
C ALA A 61 -8.61 -1.53 -17.77
N SER A 62 -9.17 -1.59 -18.98
CA SER A 62 -9.71 -0.41 -19.66
C SER A 62 -11.08 0.01 -19.12
N LEU A 63 -11.82 -0.92 -18.50
CA LEU A 63 -13.17 -0.67 -18.01
C LEU A 63 -13.21 -0.31 -16.52
N THR A 64 -12.19 -0.67 -15.76
CA THR A 64 -12.17 -0.48 -14.30
C THR A 64 -11.15 0.59 -13.95
N ASN A 65 -11.60 1.71 -13.39
CA ASN A 65 -10.70 2.77 -12.94
C ASN A 65 -10.21 2.52 -11.51
N VAL A 66 -9.18 3.25 -11.10
CA VAL A 66 -8.58 3.08 -9.76
C VAL A 66 -9.55 3.36 -8.63
N LYS A 67 -10.50 4.28 -8.84
CA LYS A 67 -11.51 4.63 -7.84
C LYS A 67 -12.43 3.45 -7.55
N ASP A 68 -12.86 2.73 -8.59
CA ASP A 68 -13.72 1.55 -8.44
C ASP A 68 -12.97 0.41 -7.77
N ILE A 69 -11.70 0.22 -8.10
CA ILE A 69 -10.84 -0.79 -7.46
C ILE A 69 -10.68 -0.47 -5.97
N ALA A 70 -10.37 0.78 -5.64
CA ALA A 70 -10.22 1.23 -4.26
C ALA A 70 -11.50 1.05 -3.46
N ASN A 71 -12.65 1.38 -4.05
CA ASN A 71 -13.96 1.18 -3.40
C ASN A 71 -14.26 -0.29 -3.15
N ASN A 72 -13.89 -1.18 -4.06
CA ASN A 72 -14.07 -2.62 -3.87
C ASN A 72 -13.21 -3.15 -2.73
N ILE A 73 -11.97 -2.67 -2.61
CA ILE A 73 -11.08 -3.02 -1.50
C ILE A 73 -11.66 -2.49 -0.18
N ARG A 74 -12.13 -1.24 -0.17
CA ARG A 74 -12.75 -0.63 1.00
C ARG A 74 -13.94 -1.44 1.50
N LYS A 75 -14.81 -1.90 0.61
CA LYS A 75 -15.96 -2.73 0.97
C LYS A 75 -15.53 -4.04 1.63
N LYS A 76 -14.46 -4.66 1.16
CA LYS A 76 -13.90 -5.86 1.78
C LYS A 76 -13.40 -5.57 3.20
N TYR A 77 -12.72 -4.46 3.41
CA TYR A 77 -12.25 -4.07 4.73
C TYR A 77 -13.40 -3.73 5.66
N ASP A 78 -14.43 -3.04 5.18
CA ASP A 78 -15.65 -2.77 5.97
C ASP A 78 -16.28 -4.07 6.48
N SER A 79 -16.26 -5.12 5.65
CA SER A 79 -16.82 -6.42 5.98
C SER A 79 -15.92 -7.24 6.91
N MET A 80 -14.60 -7.25 6.67
CA MET A 80 -13.65 -8.08 7.40
C MET A 80 -13.18 -7.47 8.72
N GLY A 81 -13.24 -6.15 8.85
CA GLY A 81 -12.65 -5.42 9.95
C GLY A 81 -13.50 -5.32 11.22
N ARG A 82 -14.73 -5.84 11.22
CA ARG A 82 -15.66 -5.69 12.34
C ARG A 82 -15.11 -6.19 13.67
N ASP A 83 -14.36 -7.29 13.64
CA ASP A 83 -13.81 -7.92 14.84
C ASP A 83 -12.53 -7.24 15.35
N HIS A 84 -12.02 -6.23 14.62
CA HIS A 84 -10.77 -5.53 14.92
C HIS A 84 -10.96 -4.03 15.12
N ASN A 85 -12.18 -3.59 15.48
CA ASN A 85 -12.50 -2.18 15.67
C ASN A 85 -12.12 -1.33 14.46
N TYR A 86 -12.40 -1.84 13.26
CA TYR A 86 -12.10 -1.14 12.02
C TYR A 86 -12.90 0.16 11.91
N GLU A 87 -12.21 1.22 11.48
CA GLU A 87 -12.81 2.52 11.24
C GLU A 87 -12.27 3.09 9.94
N MET A 88 -13.16 3.39 9.00
CA MET A 88 -12.78 4.07 7.76
C MET A 88 -12.69 5.56 8.04
N LYS A 89 -11.52 6.16 7.80
CA LYS A 89 -11.23 7.56 8.13
C LYS A 89 -11.57 8.51 6.99
N GLY A 90 -11.50 8.08 5.75
CA GLY A 90 -11.81 8.90 4.60
C GLY A 90 -11.25 8.34 3.32
N THR A 91 -11.80 8.80 2.20
CA THR A 91 -11.31 8.45 0.86
C THR A 91 -10.52 9.61 0.27
N PHE A 92 -9.65 9.33 -0.69
CA PHE A 92 -8.86 10.38 -1.35
C PHE A 92 -8.57 9.99 -2.80
N GLU A 93 -8.24 11.00 -3.60
CA GLU A 93 -7.72 10.89 -4.94
C GLU A 93 -6.45 11.72 -5.02
N ASP A 94 -5.42 11.21 -5.70
CA ASP A 94 -4.11 11.85 -5.80
C ASP A 94 -3.42 11.38 -7.07
N THR A 95 -2.11 11.62 -7.17
CA THR A 95 -1.28 11.12 -8.28
C THR A 95 0.00 10.48 -7.74
N ILE A 96 0.46 9.43 -8.41
CA ILE A 96 1.79 8.84 -8.21
C ILE A 96 2.38 8.62 -9.60
N ALA A 97 3.62 9.05 -9.81
CA ALA A 97 4.29 8.94 -11.11
C ALA A 97 3.44 9.55 -12.25
N SER A 98 2.75 10.65 -11.97
CA SER A 98 1.82 11.33 -12.89
C SER A 98 0.60 10.52 -13.30
N LEU A 99 0.33 9.41 -12.60
CA LEU A 99 -0.85 8.56 -12.81
C LEU A 99 -1.90 8.84 -11.74
N ASP A 100 -3.17 8.83 -12.12
CA ASP A 100 -4.25 8.98 -11.16
C ASP A 100 -4.28 7.82 -10.18
N THR A 101 -4.45 8.15 -8.90
CA THR A 101 -4.60 7.18 -7.83
C THR A 101 -5.89 7.43 -7.07
N ALA A 102 -6.36 6.40 -6.38
CA ALA A 102 -7.48 6.52 -5.45
C ALA A 102 -7.21 5.59 -4.28
N GLY A 103 -7.75 5.95 -3.13
CA GLY A 103 -7.55 5.13 -1.95
C GLY A 103 -8.38 5.59 -0.76
N PHE A 104 -8.05 5.05 0.39
CA PHE A 104 -8.72 5.39 1.65
C PHE A 104 -7.80 5.22 2.84
N ASP A 105 -8.09 5.98 3.89
CA ASP A 105 -7.42 5.89 5.17
C ASP A 105 -8.32 5.14 6.15
N TYR A 106 -7.72 4.32 7.00
CA TYR A 106 -8.45 3.51 7.98
C TYR A 106 -7.62 3.31 9.25
N ALA A 107 -8.28 2.82 10.29
CA ALA A 107 -7.63 2.38 11.51
C ALA A 107 -8.25 1.07 11.97
N TYR A 108 -7.46 0.20 12.60
CA TYR A 108 -7.94 -1.05 13.16
C TYR A 108 -6.95 -1.57 14.22
N ASP A 109 -7.40 -2.53 15.02
CA ASP A 109 -6.60 -3.10 16.10
C ASP A 109 -5.89 -4.37 15.62
N VAL A 110 -4.58 -4.45 15.89
CA VAL A 110 -3.75 -5.63 15.62
C VAL A 110 -2.94 -5.94 16.85
N GLY A 111 -3.18 -7.11 17.46
CA GLY A 111 -2.40 -7.54 18.63
C GLY A 111 -2.42 -6.57 19.80
N GLY A 112 -3.55 -5.90 20.02
CA GLY A 112 -3.71 -4.92 21.09
C GLY A 112 -3.15 -3.52 20.78
N ILE A 113 -2.63 -3.33 19.57
CA ILE A 113 -2.10 -2.04 19.10
C ILE A 113 -3.02 -1.51 18.01
N ARG A 114 -3.41 -0.24 18.14
CA ARG A 114 -4.19 0.39 17.08
C ARG A 114 -3.27 0.88 15.99
N GLN A 115 -3.60 0.50 14.75
CA GLN A 115 -2.84 0.89 13.58
C GLN A 115 -3.64 1.81 12.67
N ALA A 116 -2.94 2.79 12.10
CA ALA A 116 -3.44 3.62 11.02
C ALA A 116 -2.88 3.09 9.71
N GLY A 117 -3.73 2.96 8.70
CA GLY A 117 -3.34 2.47 7.39
C GLY A 117 -3.84 3.37 6.28
N ARG A 118 -3.12 3.31 5.16
CA ARG A 118 -3.52 3.97 3.92
C ARG A 118 -3.38 2.98 2.78
N ILE A 119 -4.45 2.78 2.03
CA ILE A 119 -4.46 1.94 0.85
C ILE A 119 -4.59 2.82 -0.37
N THR A 120 -3.69 2.64 -1.34
CA THR A 120 -3.64 3.43 -2.58
C THR A 120 -3.55 2.50 -3.78
N VAL A 121 -4.36 2.76 -4.79
CA VAL A 121 -4.40 1.97 -6.03
C VAL A 121 -3.88 2.82 -7.18
N VAL A 122 -2.95 2.26 -7.95
CA VAL A 122 -2.43 2.86 -9.18
C VAL A 122 -2.34 1.80 -10.27
N LYS A 123 -2.60 2.19 -11.52
CA LYS A 123 -2.55 1.28 -12.67
C LYS A 123 -1.67 1.83 -13.78
N LYS A 124 -0.93 0.95 -14.44
CA LYS A 124 -0.21 1.29 -15.66
C LYS A 124 -0.07 0.05 -16.55
N LYS A 125 -0.42 0.18 -17.81
CA LYS A 125 -0.22 -0.84 -18.85
C LYS A 125 -0.73 -2.23 -18.46
N GLY A 126 -1.94 -2.31 -17.91
CA GLY A 126 -2.55 -3.58 -17.53
C GLY A 126 -2.04 -4.16 -16.22
N MET A 127 -1.14 -3.46 -15.53
CA MET A 127 -0.67 -3.84 -14.21
C MET A 127 -1.34 -2.96 -13.16
N CYS A 128 -1.88 -3.58 -12.12
CA CYS A 128 -2.49 -2.90 -10.98
C CYS A 128 -1.58 -3.05 -9.77
N TYR A 129 -1.25 -1.92 -9.15
CA TYR A 129 -0.46 -1.87 -7.92
C TYR A 129 -1.34 -1.37 -6.78
N THR A 130 -1.33 -2.08 -5.66
CA THR A 130 -2.01 -1.66 -4.44
C THR A 130 -0.98 -1.47 -3.35
N LEU A 131 -0.86 -0.24 -2.86
CA LEU A 131 0.11 0.14 -1.85
C LEU A 131 -0.58 0.16 -0.48
N TYR A 132 -0.04 -0.60 0.45
CA TYR A 132 -0.49 -0.67 1.85
C TYR A 132 0.56 -0.01 2.72
N TYR A 133 0.27 1.19 3.21
CA TYR A 133 1.15 1.91 4.12
C TYR A 133 0.51 1.95 5.49
N TYR A 134 1.21 1.48 6.51
CA TYR A 134 0.63 1.44 7.86
C TYR A 134 1.66 1.78 8.93
N ALA A 135 1.15 2.34 10.03
CA ALA A 135 1.92 2.79 11.18
C ALA A 135 1.05 2.68 12.44
N SER A 136 1.69 2.77 13.61
CA SER A 136 0.93 2.86 14.87
C SER A 136 0.14 4.18 14.92
N GLU A 137 -1.09 4.14 15.44
CA GLU A 137 -1.91 5.33 15.62
C GLU A 137 -1.51 6.09 16.89
N PRO A 138 -1.58 7.42 16.89
CA PRO A 138 -1.97 8.27 15.77
C PRO A 138 -0.88 8.37 14.70
N LEU A 139 -1.30 8.56 13.45
CA LEU A 139 -0.37 8.74 12.35
C LEU A 139 0.38 10.06 12.56
N SER A 140 1.68 9.98 12.82
CA SER A 140 2.51 11.15 13.09
C SER A 140 2.72 11.98 11.82
N ASP A 141 3.12 13.25 12.01
CA ASP A 141 3.51 14.10 10.89
C ASP A 141 4.72 13.52 10.17
N GLU A 142 5.66 12.92 10.92
CA GLU A 142 6.81 12.22 10.35
C GLU A 142 6.38 11.06 9.44
N ALA A 143 5.41 10.27 9.85
CA ALA A 143 4.90 9.16 9.04
C ALA A 143 4.22 9.67 7.76
N ARG A 144 3.53 10.79 7.81
CA ARG A 144 2.92 11.43 6.64
C ARG A 144 3.96 11.96 5.66
N VAL A 145 5.01 12.59 6.18
CA VAL A 145 6.14 13.07 5.37
C VAL A 145 6.86 11.89 4.72
N THR A 146 7.07 10.82 5.47
CA THR A 146 7.68 9.58 4.95
C THR A 146 6.86 9.03 3.79
N TRP A 147 5.54 8.94 3.93
CA TRP A 147 4.64 8.52 2.86
C TRP A 147 4.81 9.36 1.61
N LYS A 148 4.79 10.68 1.77
CA LYS A 148 4.94 11.60 0.65
C LYS A 148 6.29 11.41 -0.04
N ASN A 149 7.36 11.29 0.71
CA ASN A 149 8.69 11.11 0.15
C ASN A 149 8.82 9.76 -0.60
N LEU A 150 8.24 8.70 -0.04
CA LEU A 150 8.24 7.39 -0.70
C LEU A 150 7.49 7.45 -2.03
N THR A 151 6.28 8.00 -2.03
CA THR A 151 5.45 8.06 -3.24
C THR A 151 5.99 9.05 -4.27
N ASP A 152 6.58 10.16 -3.85
CA ASP A 152 7.23 11.11 -4.76
C ASP A 152 8.43 10.49 -5.48
N SER A 153 9.05 9.47 -4.89
CA SER A 153 10.20 8.78 -5.50
C SER A 153 9.79 7.74 -6.55
N ILE A 154 8.51 7.38 -6.61
CA ILE A 154 8.05 6.29 -7.48
C ILE A 154 8.02 6.73 -8.93
N THR A 155 8.62 5.89 -9.79
CA THR A 155 8.43 5.95 -11.25
C THR A 155 7.99 4.56 -11.72
N ILE A 156 7.20 4.51 -12.78
CA ILE A 156 6.71 3.24 -13.34
C ILE A 156 7.00 3.24 -14.82
N ASP A 157 7.77 2.26 -15.27
CA ASP A 157 8.14 2.10 -16.69
C ASP A 157 6.98 1.71 -17.59
#